data_3ccd0a058d37c435900ab8b12eb0f6f4
#
_entry.id   3ccd0a058d37c435900ab8b12eb0f6f4
#
_cell.length_a   1.000
_cell.length_b   1.000
_cell.length_c   1.000
_cell.angle_alpha   90.00
_cell.angle_beta   90.00
_cell.angle_gamma   90.00
#
_symmetry.space_group_name_H-M   'P 1'
#
loop_
_entity.id
_entity.type
_entity.pdbx_description
1 polymer ?
#
loop_
_entity_poly.entity_id
_entity_poly.type
_entity_poly.pdbx_seq_one_letter_code
_entity_poly.pdbx_strand_id
1 'polypeptide(L)'
;MNKKTWVIKLGGAVLNTENAAKELFDVLNEQTNDEFVIVHGGGALVDTWLKQAGFASAKHQGLRISPAEQMPYIVGALAGCANKQLMTQAISAGHKPVGLSLF
;
A
#
# COMPACT_ATOMS: atom_id res chain seq x y z
N MET A 1 -2.56 -24.47 -19.21
CA MET A 1 -1.35 -23.81 -18.69
C MET A 1 -1.50 -23.54 -17.22
N ASN A 2 -0.40 -23.70 -16.50
CA ASN A 2 -0.43 -23.52 -15.04
C ASN A 2 -0.52 -22.04 -14.69
N LYS A 3 -1.50 -21.71 -13.87
CA LYS A 3 -1.66 -20.39 -13.28
C LYS A 3 -0.60 -20.20 -12.18
N LYS A 4 0.06 -19.04 -12.19
CA LYS A 4 1.02 -18.67 -11.16
C LYS A 4 0.42 -17.61 -10.25
N THR A 5 0.82 -17.64 -9.00
CA THR A 5 0.51 -16.58 -8.04
C THR A 5 1.80 -15.87 -7.68
N TRP A 6 1.82 -14.56 -7.91
CA TRP A 6 2.97 -13.71 -7.59
C TRP A 6 2.67 -12.93 -6.33
N VAL A 7 3.61 -12.88 -5.43
CA VAL A 7 3.55 -11.98 -4.27
C VAL A 7 4.54 -10.86 -4.53
N ILE A 8 4.03 -9.64 -4.65
CA ILE A 8 4.82 -8.48 -5.02
C ILE A 8 4.77 -7.49 -3.87
N LYS A 9 5.93 -7.14 -3.34
CA LYS A 9 6.04 -6.13 -2.30
C LYS A 9 6.34 -4.77 -2.93
N LEU A 10 5.52 -3.77 -2.62
CA LEU A 10 5.72 -2.40 -3.04
C LEU A 10 6.32 -1.59 -1.89
N GLY A 11 7.54 -1.11 -2.08
CA GLY A 11 8.21 -0.23 -1.12
C GLY A 11 7.81 1.22 -1.29
N GLY A 12 8.32 2.07 -0.39
CA GLY A 12 7.99 3.49 -0.36
C GLY A 12 8.34 4.24 -1.64
N ALA A 13 9.41 3.84 -2.34
CA ALA A 13 9.79 4.49 -3.60
C ALA A 13 8.70 4.37 -4.66
N VAL A 14 8.07 3.20 -4.78
CA VAL A 14 6.97 2.99 -5.72
C VAL A 14 5.73 3.75 -5.29
N LEU A 15 5.38 3.68 -3.99
CA LEU A 15 4.19 4.35 -3.46
C LEU A 15 4.29 5.87 -3.54
N ASN A 16 5.51 6.43 -3.42
CA ASN A 16 5.74 7.86 -3.42
C ASN A 16 6.04 8.43 -4.81
N THR A 17 6.21 7.59 -5.82
CA THR A 17 6.47 8.02 -7.19
C THR A 17 5.17 8.05 -7.98
N GLU A 18 4.83 9.22 -8.52
CA GLU A 18 3.62 9.38 -9.31
C GLU A 18 3.61 8.40 -10.48
N ASN A 19 2.47 7.73 -10.67
CA ASN A 19 2.22 6.76 -11.73
C ASN A 19 3.06 5.47 -11.69
N ALA A 20 3.99 5.30 -10.74
CA ALA A 20 4.81 4.08 -10.71
C ALA A 20 3.98 2.83 -10.46
N ALA A 21 3.01 2.89 -9.55
CA ALA A 21 2.11 1.76 -9.28
C ALA A 21 1.21 1.48 -10.48
N LYS A 22 0.73 2.52 -11.15
CA LYS A 22 -0.10 2.34 -12.36
C LYS A 22 0.69 1.65 -13.47
N GLU A 23 1.93 2.05 -13.68
CA GLU A 23 2.80 1.41 -14.67
C GLU A 23 3.01 -0.07 -14.36
N LEU A 24 3.21 -0.41 -13.08
CA LEU A 24 3.31 -1.79 -12.64
C LEU A 24 2.02 -2.56 -12.97
N PHE A 25 0.87 -2.00 -12.61
CA PHE A 25 -0.42 -2.65 -12.87
C PHE A 25 -0.69 -2.82 -14.36
N ASP A 26 -0.27 -1.88 -15.20
CA ASP A 26 -0.36 -2.01 -16.65
C ASP A 26 0.47 -3.20 -17.15
N VAL A 27 1.69 -3.35 -16.64
CA VAL A 27 2.55 -4.50 -16.99
C VAL A 27 1.93 -5.81 -16.52
N LEU A 28 1.42 -5.86 -15.28
CA LEU A 28 0.79 -7.06 -14.74
C LEU A 28 -0.46 -7.47 -15.52
N ASN A 29 -1.16 -6.51 -16.10
CA ASN A 29 -2.34 -6.80 -16.89
C ASN A 29 -2.02 -7.58 -18.17
N GLU A 30 -0.78 -7.56 -18.62
CA GLU A 30 -0.32 -8.37 -19.75
C GLU A 30 -0.17 -9.85 -19.37
N GLN A 31 -0.08 -10.17 -18.07
CA GLN A 31 0.05 -11.53 -17.54
C GLN A 31 -1.35 -12.09 -17.23
N THR A 32 -2.16 -12.32 -18.26
CA THR A 32 -3.60 -12.54 -18.14
C THR A 32 -4.02 -13.79 -17.37
N ASN A 33 -3.13 -14.78 -17.24
CA ASN A 33 -3.46 -16.04 -16.57
C ASN A 33 -2.94 -16.10 -15.13
N ASP A 34 -2.15 -15.13 -14.69
CA ASP A 34 -1.54 -15.16 -13.37
C ASP A 34 -2.37 -14.38 -12.36
N GLU A 35 -2.19 -14.70 -11.09
CA GLU A 35 -2.78 -13.99 -9.96
C GLU A 35 -1.70 -13.21 -9.23
N PHE A 36 -2.09 -12.10 -8.64
CA PHE A 36 -1.15 -11.23 -7.94
C PHE A 36 -1.65 -10.90 -6.54
N VAL A 37 -0.74 -10.99 -5.58
CA VAL A 37 -0.94 -10.51 -4.21
C VAL A 37 0.04 -9.36 -4.02
N ILE A 38 -0.48 -8.17 -3.77
CA ILE A 38 0.33 -6.98 -3.55
C ILE A 38 0.43 -6.74 -2.05
N VAL A 39 1.64 -6.70 -1.53
CA VAL A 39 1.93 -6.34 -0.14
C VAL A 39 2.53 -4.94 -0.16
N HIS A 40 1.96 -4.03 0.59
CA HIS A 40 2.42 -2.66 0.60
C HIS A 40 2.46 -2.07 2.00
N GLY A 41 3.29 -1.06 2.17
CA GLY A 41 3.29 -0.22 3.35
C GLY A 41 2.60 1.13 3.08
N GLY A 42 3.18 2.18 3.57
CA GLY A 42 2.66 3.55 3.45
C GLY A 42 3.22 4.44 4.54
N GLY A 43 4.47 4.17 4.98
CA GLY A 43 5.09 4.88 6.10
C GLY A 43 5.10 6.39 5.96
N ALA A 44 5.36 6.92 4.76
CA ALA A 44 5.34 8.36 4.53
C ALA A 44 3.94 8.95 4.75
N LEU A 45 2.90 8.26 4.30
CA LEU A 45 1.52 8.70 4.51
C LEU A 45 1.14 8.62 6.00
N VAL A 46 1.56 7.56 6.68
CA VAL A 46 1.35 7.43 8.13
C VAL A 46 2.01 8.60 8.87
N ASP A 47 3.26 8.92 8.53
CA ASP A 47 3.98 10.03 9.14
C ASP A 47 3.26 11.36 8.91
N THR A 48 2.76 11.59 7.71
CA THR A 48 1.99 12.79 7.38
C THR A 48 0.71 12.89 8.21
N TRP A 49 -0.04 11.80 8.30
CA TRP A 49 -1.29 11.78 9.07
C TRP A 49 -1.05 12.00 10.56
N LEU A 50 -0.02 11.36 11.12
CA LEU A 50 0.33 11.54 12.54
C LEU A 50 0.76 12.97 12.82
N LYS A 51 1.55 13.57 11.93
CA LYS A 51 1.98 14.96 12.08
C LYS A 51 0.79 15.91 12.02
N GLN A 52 -0.12 15.72 11.08
CA GLN A 52 -1.34 16.54 10.96
C GLN A 52 -2.24 16.38 12.19
N ALA A 53 -2.24 15.23 12.83
CA ALA A 53 -2.99 14.98 14.06
C ALA A 53 -2.28 15.50 15.34
N GLY A 54 -1.06 16.04 15.19
CA GLY A 54 -0.30 16.60 16.31
C GLY A 54 0.62 15.63 17.02
N PHE A 55 0.84 14.44 16.47
CA PHE A 55 1.76 13.46 17.07
C PHE A 55 3.15 13.58 16.45
N ALA A 56 4.17 13.30 17.29
CA ALA A 56 5.52 13.14 16.82
C ALA A 56 5.72 11.68 16.36
N SER A 57 6.33 11.49 15.19
CA SER A 57 6.69 10.15 14.73
C SER A 57 7.91 9.67 15.49
N ALA A 58 7.81 8.51 16.15
CA ALA A 58 8.90 7.91 16.90
C ALA A 58 9.29 6.57 16.27
N LYS A 59 10.61 6.34 16.16
CA LYS A 59 11.17 5.09 15.64
C LYS A 59 12.24 4.59 16.59
N HIS A 60 12.32 3.27 16.75
CA HIS A 60 13.37 2.61 17.51
C HIS A 60 14.02 1.56 16.63
N GLN A 61 15.34 1.70 16.40
CA GLN A 61 16.10 0.81 15.52
C GLN A 61 15.45 0.66 14.12
N GLY A 62 14.97 1.76 13.56
CA GLY A 62 14.32 1.78 12.26
C GLY A 62 12.87 1.32 12.26
N LEU A 63 12.35 0.84 13.39
CA LEU A 63 10.96 0.41 13.52
C LEU A 63 10.11 1.51 14.16
N ARG A 64 8.89 1.67 13.67
CA ARG A 64 7.94 2.64 14.23
C ARG A 64 7.47 2.19 15.61
N ILE A 65 7.50 3.11 16.56
CA ILE A 65 6.85 2.94 17.86
C ILE A 65 5.42 3.42 17.69
N SER A 66 4.46 2.53 17.93
CA SER A 66 3.05 2.80 17.64
C SER A 66 2.22 2.70 18.92
N PRO A 67 2.12 3.78 19.71
CA PRO A 67 1.23 3.81 20.86
C PRO A 67 -0.22 3.59 20.45
N ALA A 68 -1.02 2.97 21.33
CA ALA A 68 -2.40 2.62 21.04
C ALA A 68 -3.24 3.82 20.58
N GLU A 69 -2.98 5.02 21.15
CA GLU A 69 -3.70 6.24 20.78
C GLU A 69 -3.47 6.67 19.32
N GLN A 70 -2.37 6.24 18.71
CA GLN A 70 -2.04 6.57 17.32
C GLN A 70 -2.57 5.53 16.34
N MET A 71 -3.01 4.36 16.82
CA MET A 71 -3.42 3.25 15.93
C MET A 71 -4.55 3.59 14.97
N PRO A 72 -5.59 4.34 15.35
CA PRO A 72 -6.63 4.72 14.39
C PRO A 72 -6.08 5.49 13.19
N TYR A 73 -5.10 6.36 13.41
CA TYR A 73 -4.46 7.13 12.33
C TYR A 73 -3.60 6.24 11.44
N ILE A 74 -2.85 5.33 12.06
CA ILE A 74 -1.97 4.40 11.34
C ILE A 74 -2.82 3.45 10.47
N VAL A 75 -3.84 2.84 11.04
CA VAL A 75 -4.75 1.94 10.32
C VAL A 75 -5.50 2.71 9.23
N GLY A 76 -5.98 3.90 9.52
CA GLY A 76 -6.68 4.74 8.55
C GLY A 76 -5.79 5.11 7.37
N ALA A 77 -4.53 5.47 7.62
CA ALA A 77 -3.59 5.81 6.57
C ALA A 77 -3.25 4.61 5.69
N LEU A 78 -2.98 3.45 6.30
CA LEU A 78 -2.58 2.25 5.57
C LEU A 78 -3.75 1.55 4.90
N ALA A 79 -4.77 1.18 5.65
CA ALA A 79 -5.90 0.38 5.16
C ALA A 79 -6.98 1.23 4.49
N GLY A 80 -7.18 2.45 4.97
CA GLY A 80 -8.20 3.35 4.42
C GLY A 80 -7.69 4.16 3.24
N CYS A 81 -6.49 4.71 3.31
CA CYS A 81 -6.00 5.62 2.28
C CYS A 81 -5.04 4.92 1.29
N ALA A 82 -3.88 4.46 1.75
CA ALA A 82 -2.88 3.88 0.85
C ALA A 82 -3.42 2.67 0.08
N ASN A 83 -4.09 1.76 0.77
CA ASN A 83 -4.68 0.57 0.16
C ASN A 83 -5.72 0.95 -0.91
N LYS A 84 -6.60 1.87 -0.60
CA LYS A 84 -7.68 2.27 -1.53
C LYS A 84 -7.16 3.07 -2.73
N GLN A 85 -6.10 3.85 -2.55
CA GLN A 85 -5.42 4.51 -3.67
C GLN A 85 -4.81 3.50 -4.63
N LEU A 86 -4.16 2.44 -4.10
CA LEU A 86 -3.63 1.36 -4.94
C LEU A 86 -4.74 0.62 -5.67
N MET A 87 -5.86 0.34 -5.00
CA MET A 87 -7.02 -0.27 -5.65
C MET A 87 -7.52 0.57 -6.82
N THR A 88 -7.60 1.87 -6.65
CA THR A 88 -8.04 2.78 -7.70
C THR A 88 -7.12 2.70 -8.92
N GLN A 89 -5.81 2.66 -8.69
CA GLN A 89 -4.84 2.54 -9.77
C GLN A 89 -4.93 1.19 -10.47
N ALA A 90 -5.13 0.11 -9.71
CA ALA A 90 -5.30 -1.22 -10.28
C ALA A 90 -6.59 -1.33 -11.13
N ILE A 91 -7.68 -0.75 -10.66
CA ILE A 91 -8.95 -0.70 -11.42
C ILE A 91 -8.74 0.08 -12.72
N SER A 92 -8.05 1.22 -12.67
CA SER A 92 -7.76 2.02 -13.85
C SER A 92 -6.94 1.26 -14.90
N ALA A 93 -6.12 0.30 -14.46
CA ALA A 93 -5.34 -0.56 -15.34
C ALA A 93 -6.09 -1.80 -15.83
N GLY A 94 -7.34 -1.97 -15.44
CA GLY A 94 -8.18 -3.08 -15.89
C GLY A 94 -8.25 -4.28 -14.96
N HIS A 95 -7.65 -4.20 -13.77
CA HIS A 95 -7.72 -5.27 -12.77
C HIS A 95 -9.01 -5.18 -11.96
N LYS A 96 -9.31 -6.28 -11.26
CA LYS A 96 -10.43 -6.36 -10.32
C LYS A 96 -9.87 -6.66 -8.92
N PRO A 97 -9.33 -5.65 -8.23
CA PRO A 97 -8.66 -5.86 -6.97
C PRO A 97 -9.63 -6.03 -5.80
N VAL A 98 -9.15 -6.73 -4.77
CA VAL A 98 -9.77 -6.74 -3.45
C VAL A 98 -8.73 -6.18 -2.48
N GLY A 99 -9.06 -5.14 -1.77
CA GLY A 99 -8.18 -4.54 -0.78
C GLY A 99 -8.46 -5.09 0.61
N LEU A 100 -7.43 -5.65 1.24
CA LEU A 100 -7.52 -6.26 2.56
C LEU A 100 -6.56 -5.58 3.52
N SER A 101 -6.86 -5.67 4.80
CA SER A 101 -6.01 -5.24 5.89
C SER A 101 -5.63 -6.45 6.74
N LEU A 102 -4.41 -6.44 7.28
CA LEU A 102 -3.96 -7.46 8.23
C LEU A 102 -4.44 -7.18 9.67
N PHE A 103 -5.12 -6.08 9.87
CA PHE A 103 -5.73 -5.74 11.15
C PHE A 103 -7.15 -6.27 11.26
#